data_cc7fe4a6978be743d2881c5db26018d5
#
_entry.id   cc7fe4a6978be743d2881c5db26018d5
#
_cell.length_a   1.000
_cell.length_b   1.000
_cell.length_c   1.000
_cell.angle_alpha   90.00
_cell.angle_beta   90.00
_cell.angle_gamma   90.00
#
_symmetry.space_group_name_H-M   'P 1'
#
loop_
_entity.id
_entity.type
_entity.pdbx_description
1 polymer ?
#
loop_
_entity_poly.entity_id
_entity_poly.type
_entity_poly.pdbx_seq_one_letter_code
_entity_poly.pdbx_strand_id
1 'polypeptide(L)'
;MIGNSKMFMITAQQSREDVKEIGEALSLSPKTMETINNYPLPELMDPRERFSAFTYVANDRLRRLVGTVKNVASRELLYAASSDNETFDQRKTALSQYRDIVSGIIEESGAIACAKEESATEPIL
;
A
#
# COMPACT_ATOMS: atom_id res chain seq x y z
N MET A 1 18.35 -15.25 -10.33
CA MET A 1 17.31 -16.28 -10.09
C MET A 1 15.94 -15.94 -10.65
N ILE A 2 15.90 -14.97 -11.54
CA ILE A 2 14.66 -14.54 -12.21
C ILE A 2 14.01 -15.71 -12.98
N GLY A 3 14.78 -16.61 -13.57
CA GLY A 3 14.27 -17.72 -14.36
C GLY A 3 13.45 -18.79 -13.61
N ASN A 4 13.55 -18.84 -12.27
CA ASN A 4 12.82 -19.82 -11.46
C ASN A 4 11.56 -19.25 -10.80
N SER A 5 11.32 -17.95 -10.92
CA SER A 5 10.16 -17.31 -10.36
C SER A 5 9.04 -17.23 -11.39
N LYS A 6 7.82 -17.54 -10.95
CA LYS A 6 6.62 -17.47 -11.81
C LYS A 6 5.86 -16.17 -11.68
N MET A 7 6.08 -15.44 -10.60
CA MET A 7 5.40 -14.20 -10.32
C MET A 7 6.38 -13.15 -9.79
N PHE A 8 6.25 -11.95 -10.30
CA PHE A 8 7.06 -10.82 -9.89
C PHE A 8 6.15 -9.67 -9.48
N MET A 9 6.54 -8.97 -8.42
CA MET A 9 5.89 -7.73 -8.00
C MET A 9 6.92 -6.61 -8.09
N ILE A 10 6.62 -5.58 -8.87
CA ILE A 10 7.51 -4.45 -9.11
C ILE A 10 6.86 -3.21 -8.52
N THR A 11 7.47 -2.69 -7.47
CA THR A 11 7.03 -1.46 -6.81
C THR A 11 7.70 -0.23 -7.43
N ALA A 12 7.37 0.95 -6.92
CA ALA A 12 8.04 2.18 -7.34
C ALA A 12 9.56 2.08 -7.14
N GLN A 13 10.31 2.47 -8.15
CA GLN A 13 11.77 2.47 -8.14
C GLN A 13 12.30 3.90 -8.01
N GLN A 14 13.47 4.04 -7.42
CA GLN A 14 14.08 5.36 -7.20
C GLN A 14 14.74 5.93 -8.47
N SER A 15 15.16 5.07 -9.37
CA SER A 15 15.83 5.51 -10.60
C SER A 15 15.21 4.89 -11.86
N ARG A 16 15.29 5.63 -12.96
CA ARG A 16 14.86 5.14 -14.27
C ARG A 16 15.75 4.03 -14.79
N GLU A 17 17.01 4.01 -14.38
CA GLU A 17 17.94 2.94 -14.74
C GLU A 17 17.54 1.61 -14.14
N ASP A 18 17.08 1.60 -12.87
CA ASP A 18 16.58 0.41 -12.22
C ASP A 18 15.35 -0.16 -12.94
N VAL A 19 14.46 0.71 -13.37
CA VAL A 19 13.28 0.30 -14.16
C VAL A 19 13.70 -0.29 -15.50
N LYS A 20 14.70 0.29 -16.15
CA LYS A 20 15.23 -0.21 -17.42
C LYS A 20 15.85 -1.59 -17.27
N GLU A 21 16.65 -1.81 -16.22
CA GLU A 21 17.25 -3.13 -15.95
C GLU A 21 16.17 -4.19 -15.68
N ILE A 22 15.18 -3.88 -14.85
CA ILE A 22 14.06 -4.77 -14.59
C ILE A 22 13.27 -5.04 -15.86
N GLY A 23 13.00 -4.01 -16.65
CA GLY A 23 12.27 -4.12 -17.90
C GLY A 23 12.99 -5.00 -18.94
N GLU A 24 14.30 -4.90 -19.04
CA GLU A 24 15.10 -5.74 -19.92
C GLU A 24 15.13 -7.19 -19.42
N ALA A 25 15.31 -7.40 -18.12
CA ALA A 25 15.35 -8.73 -17.52
C ALA A 25 14.03 -9.49 -17.66
N LEU A 26 12.90 -8.79 -17.57
CA LEU A 26 11.56 -9.37 -17.66
C LEU A 26 10.91 -9.19 -19.03
N SER A 27 11.58 -8.57 -19.98
CA SER A 27 11.07 -8.26 -21.32
C SER A 27 9.75 -7.48 -21.26
N LEU A 28 9.70 -6.44 -20.45
CA LEU A 28 8.53 -5.59 -20.32
C LEU A 28 8.39 -4.64 -21.50
N SER A 29 7.15 -4.29 -21.86
CA SER A 29 6.91 -3.30 -22.91
C SER A 29 7.34 -1.90 -22.44
N PRO A 30 7.69 -0.99 -23.36
CA PRO A 30 8.02 0.38 -23.02
C PRO A 30 6.91 1.09 -22.23
N LYS A 31 5.65 0.81 -22.55
CA LYS A 31 4.51 1.35 -21.86
C LYS A 31 4.44 0.91 -20.39
N THR A 32 4.74 -0.36 -20.13
CA THR A 32 4.78 -0.89 -18.76
C THR A 32 5.93 -0.26 -17.97
N MET A 33 7.09 -0.11 -18.57
CA MET A 33 8.23 0.56 -17.93
C MET A 33 7.93 2.01 -17.59
N GLU A 34 7.25 2.73 -18.49
CA GLU A 34 6.81 4.11 -18.23
C GLU A 34 5.81 4.17 -17.09
N THR A 35 4.88 3.24 -17.02
CA THR A 35 3.93 3.14 -15.91
C THR A 35 4.66 2.97 -14.57
N ILE A 36 5.67 2.11 -14.51
CA ILE A 36 6.46 1.90 -13.30
C ILE A 36 7.24 3.17 -12.92
N ASN A 37 7.81 3.87 -13.92
CA ASN A 37 8.50 5.13 -13.69
C ASN A 37 7.61 6.22 -13.09
N ASN A 38 6.31 6.17 -13.38
CA ASN A 38 5.33 7.15 -12.93
C ASN A 38 4.66 6.77 -11.61
N TYR A 39 5.03 5.66 -10.99
CA TYR A 39 4.49 5.28 -9.69
C TYR A 39 4.91 6.32 -8.64
N PRO A 40 3.94 6.82 -7.86
CA PRO A 40 4.27 7.76 -6.80
C PRO A 40 5.01 7.05 -5.66
N LEU A 41 5.90 7.80 -5.02
CA LEU A 41 6.52 7.36 -3.77
C LEU A 41 5.59 7.77 -2.62
N PRO A 42 5.03 6.82 -1.86
CA PRO A 42 4.08 7.13 -0.79
C PRO A 42 4.65 8.11 0.26
N GLU A 43 5.94 8.10 0.47
CA GLU A 43 6.64 8.97 1.41
C GLU A 43 6.52 10.45 1.05
N LEU A 44 6.38 10.76 -0.25
CA LEU A 44 6.29 12.11 -0.78
C LEU A 44 4.86 12.58 -0.99
N MET A 45 3.88 11.71 -0.75
CA MET A 45 2.46 12.02 -0.94
C MET A 45 1.84 12.62 0.32
N ASP A 46 0.76 13.38 0.13
CA ASP A 46 -0.08 13.81 1.23
C ASP A 46 -0.58 12.57 1.98
N PRO A 47 -0.43 12.51 3.33
CA PRO A 47 -0.89 11.37 4.12
C PRO A 47 -2.36 10.99 3.91
N ARG A 48 -3.21 11.93 3.51
CA ARG A 48 -4.63 11.69 3.24
C ARG A 48 -4.89 10.97 1.92
N GLU A 49 -3.99 11.14 0.96
CA GLU A 49 -4.11 10.60 -0.40
C GLU A 49 -3.10 9.50 -0.67
N ARG A 50 -2.38 9.09 0.37
CA ARG A 50 -1.29 8.13 0.23
C ARG A 50 -1.77 6.77 -0.25
N PHE A 51 -1.14 6.28 -1.30
CA PHE A 51 -1.37 4.93 -1.80
C PHE A 51 -0.06 4.35 -2.34
N SER A 52 -0.01 3.05 -2.48
CA SER A 52 1.06 2.37 -3.18
C SER A 52 0.53 1.71 -4.44
N ALA A 53 1.39 1.60 -5.44
CA ALA A 53 1.07 0.91 -6.67
C ALA A 53 2.18 -0.08 -7.00
N PHE A 54 1.82 -1.16 -7.64
CA PHE A 54 2.80 -2.13 -8.13
C PHE A 54 2.33 -2.76 -9.44
N THR A 55 3.29 -3.20 -10.22
CA THR A 55 3.05 -4.00 -11.41
C THR A 55 3.33 -5.45 -11.06
N TYR A 56 2.41 -6.33 -11.40
CA TYR A 56 2.66 -7.77 -11.29
C TYR A 56 2.91 -8.36 -12.67
N VAL A 57 3.82 -9.30 -12.73
CA VAL A 57 4.11 -10.12 -13.91
C VAL A 57 3.95 -11.57 -13.50
N ALA A 58 2.98 -12.25 -14.04
CA ALA A 58 2.76 -13.66 -13.81
C ALA A 58 3.04 -14.44 -15.09
N ASN A 59 3.97 -15.38 -15.02
CA ASN A 59 4.33 -16.23 -16.13
C ASN A 59 3.76 -17.63 -15.93
N ASP A 60 2.85 -18.03 -16.79
CA ASP A 60 2.40 -19.41 -16.93
C ASP A 60 2.92 -19.97 -18.26
N ARG A 61 2.95 -21.29 -18.38
CA ARG A 61 3.45 -21.96 -19.60
C ARG A 61 2.75 -21.48 -20.88
N LEU A 62 1.48 -21.09 -20.76
CA LEU A 62 0.64 -20.70 -21.89
C LEU A 62 0.33 -19.23 -21.97
N ARG A 63 0.56 -18.47 -20.90
CA ARG A 63 0.19 -17.06 -20.82
C ARG A 63 1.17 -16.27 -19.99
N ARG A 64 1.29 -15.02 -20.37
CA ARG A 64 1.93 -14.00 -19.57
C ARG A 64 0.91 -12.93 -19.22
N LEU A 65 0.73 -12.67 -17.93
CA LEU A 65 -0.15 -11.65 -17.44
C LEU A 65 0.67 -10.52 -16.83
N VAL A 66 0.43 -9.31 -17.29
CA VAL A 66 1.02 -8.09 -16.74
C VAL A 66 -0.10 -7.16 -16.34
N GLY A 67 -0.10 -6.71 -15.11
CA GLY A 67 -1.13 -5.81 -14.64
C GLY A 67 -0.61 -4.85 -13.58
N THR A 68 -1.39 -3.80 -13.34
CA THR A 68 -1.09 -2.79 -12.34
C THR A 68 -2.15 -2.82 -11.25
N VAL A 69 -1.71 -2.80 -9.99
CA VAL A 69 -2.59 -2.75 -8.82
C VAL A 69 -2.29 -1.48 -8.04
N LYS A 70 -3.32 -0.74 -7.74
CA LYS A 70 -3.27 0.38 -6.82
C LYS A 70 -3.78 -0.08 -5.46
N ASN A 71 -2.92 -0.01 -4.45
CA ASN A 71 -3.28 -0.41 -3.11
C ASN A 71 -3.58 0.83 -2.26
N VAL A 72 -4.83 0.98 -1.88
CA VAL A 72 -5.27 2.05 -0.99
C VAL A 72 -5.64 1.44 0.34
N ALA A 73 -4.87 1.76 1.38
CA ALA A 73 -5.16 1.27 2.70
C ALA A 73 -6.33 2.06 3.32
N SER A 74 -7.39 1.37 3.69
CA SER A 74 -8.49 1.97 4.42
C SER A 74 -8.08 2.29 5.87
N ARG A 75 -8.85 3.16 6.53
CA ARG A 75 -8.64 3.47 7.95
C ARG A 75 -8.74 2.21 8.82
N GLU A 76 -9.73 1.40 8.51
CA GLU A 76 -10.01 0.15 9.22
C GLU A 76 -8.85 -0.82 9.09
N LEU A 77 -8.30 -0.95 7.89
CA LEU A 77 -7.16 -1.82 7.64
C LEU A 77 -5.91 -1.34 8.37
N LEU A 78 -5.62 -0.03 8.33
CA LEU A 78 -4.48 0.54 9.02
C LEU A 78 -4.59 0.36 10.54
N TYR A 79 -5.77 0.57 11.09
CA TYR A 79 -6.02 0.36 12.50
C TYR A 79 -5.87 -1.12 12.90
N ALA A 80 -6.45 -2.02 12.12
CA ALA A 80 -6.40 -3.46 12.38
C ALA A 80 -4.97 -4.03 12.25
N ALA A 81 -4.17 -3.49 11.31
CA ALA A 81 -2.83 -3.97 11.01
C ALA A 81 -1.72 -3.29 11.82
N SER A 82 -2.05 -2.26 12.59
CA SER A 82 -1.05 -1.54 13.40
C SER A 82 -0.40 -2.46 14.44
N SER A 83 0.93 -2.52 14.42
CA SER A 83 1.72 -3.33 15.34
C SER A 83 2.39 -2.51 16.46
N ASP A 84 2.12 -1.22 16.52
CA ASP A 84 2.59 -0.36 17.58
C ASP A 84 2.01 -0.79 18.94
N ASN A 85 2.86 -0.90 19.97
CA ASN A 85 2.47 -1.42 21.28
C ASN A 85 1.35 -0.61 21.91
N GLU A 86 1.43 0.70 21.85
CA GLU A 86 0.41 1.59 22.41
C GLU A 86 -0.93 1.41 21.69
N THR A 87 -0.92 1.42 20.37
CA THR A 87 -2.12 1.20 19.56
C THR A 87 -2.66 -0.21 19.76
N PHE A 88 -1.79 -1.20 19.88
CA PHE A 88 -2.20 -2.58 20.12
C PHE A 88 -2.95 -2.73 21.44
N ASP A 89 -2.43 -2.17 22.53
CA ASP A 89 -3.06 -2.25 23.84
C ASP A 89 -4.38 -1.48 23.90
N GLN A 90 -4.42 -0.29 23.31
CA GLN A 90 -5.64 0.50 23.17
C GLN A 90 -6.71 -0.25 22.38
N ARG A 91 -6.32 -0.84 21.26
CA ARG A 91 -7.21 -1.64 20.41
C ARG A 91 -7.74 -2.85 21.15
N LYS A 92 -6.90 -3.58 21.86
CA LYS A 92 -7.28 -4.75 22.64
C LYS A 92 -8.32 -4.39 23.72
N THR A 93 -8.11 -3.29 24.42
CA THR A 93 -9.03 -2.80 25.45
C THR A 93 -10.36 -2.33 24.84
N ALA A 94 -10.28 -1.52 23.78
CA ALA A 94 -11.47 -1.00 23.11
C ALA A 94 -12.31 -2.10 22.48
N LEU A 95 -11.69 -3.05 21.78
CA LEU A 95 -12.40 -4.14 21.10
C LEU A 95 -13.05 -5.13 22.06
N SER A 96 -12.59 -5.22 23.32
CA SER A 96 -13.21 -6.08 24.32
C SER A 96 -14.65 -5.67 24.66
N GLN A 97 -15.04 -4.43 24.37
CA GLN A 97 -16.36 -3.89 24.62
C GLN A 97 -17.37 -4.16 23.50
N TYR A 98 -16.90 -4.66 22.36
CA TYR A 98 -17.74 -4.90 21.19
C TYR A 98 -18.09 -6.39 21.05
N ARG A 99 -19.32 -6.66 20.65
CA ARG A 99 -19.75 -8.03 20.35
C ARG A 99 -19.07 -8.61 19.14
N ASP A 100 -18.82 -7.75 18.14
CA ASP A 100 -18.27 -8.13 16.85
C ASP A 100 -16.99 -7.33 16.63
N ILE A 101 -15.91 -8.05 16.38
CA ILE A 101 -14.58 -7.44 16.16
C ILE A 101 -14.59 -6.50 14.94
N VAL A 102 -15.28 -6.87 13.87
CA VAL A 102 -15.35 -6.05 12.65
C VAL A 102 -16.02 -4.71 12.92
N SER A 103 -17.16 -4.72 13.59
CA SER A 103 -17.86 -3.49 13.96
C SER A 103 -17.03 -2.61 14.89
N GLY A 104 -16.34 -3.22 15.85
CA GLY A 104 -15.44 -2.51 16.75
C GLY A 104 -14.28 -1.84 16.01
N ILE A 105 -13.67 -2.52 15.06
CA ILE A 105 -12.58 -1.96 14.24
C ILE A 105 -13.07 -0.77 13.43
N ILE A 106 -14.24 -0.87 12.82
CA ILE A 106 -14.82 0.21 12.02
C ILE A 106 -15.07 1.47 12.87
N GLU A 107 -15.69 1.32 14.03
CA GLU A 107 -15.98 2.45 14.89
C GLU A 107 -14.75 3.08 15.52
N GLU A 108 -13.83 2.28 16.05
CA GLU A 108 -12.62 2.79 16.69
C GLU A 108 -11.67 3.46 15.65
N SER A 109 -11.55 2.91 14.46
CA SER A 109 -10.75 3.51 13.39
C SER A 109 -11.31 4.85 12.94
N GLY A 110 -12.63 4.97 12.88
CA GLY A 110 -13.32 6.23 12.58
C GLY A 110 -13.06 7.29 13.63
N ALA A 111 -13.17 6.95 14.91
CA ALA A 111 -12.91 7.87 16.02
C ALA A 111 -11.46 8.38 16.03
N ILE A 112 -10.48 7.50 15.84
CA ILE A 112 -9.06 7.87 15.78
C ILE A 112 -8.77 8.78 14.58
N ALA A 113 -9.34 8.48 13.43
CA ALA A 113 -9.16 9.29 12.24
C ALA A 113 -9.74 10.70 12.41
N CYS A 114 -10.92 10.83 13.01
CA CYS A 114 -11.51 12.13 13.31
C CYS A 114 -10.62 12.94 14.26
N ALA A 115 -10.10 12.33 15.31
CA ALA A 115 -9.19 12.98 16.23
C ALA A 115 -7.90 13.48 15.56
N LYS A 116 -7.35 12.70 14.64
CA LYS A 116 -6.17 13.09 13.86
C LYS A 116 -6.47 14.23 12.88
N GLU A 117 -7.62 14.23 12.26
CA GLU A 117 -8.05 15.31 11.37
C GLU A 117 -8.22 16.62 12.13
N GLU A 118 -8.83 16.58 13.31
CA GLU A 118 -8.97 17.75 14.17
C GLU A 118 -7.62 18.32 14.59
N SER A 119 -6.67 17.49 14.98
CA SER A 119 -5.33 17.94 15.35
C SER A 119 -4.52 18.49 14.15
N ALA A 120 -4.78 17.97 12.94
CA ALA A 120 -4.13 18.45 11.73
C ALA A 120 -4.71 19.76 11.20
N THR A 121 -5.93 20.11 11.57
CA THR A 121 -6.60 21.35 11.16
C THR A 121 -6.38 22.51 12.13
N GLU A 122 -5.76 22.29 13.29
CA GLU A 122 -5.38 23.38 14.18
C GLU A 122 -4.39 24.32 13.48
N PRO A 123 -4.68 25.63 13.42
CA PRO A 123 -3.77 26.57 12.79
C PRO A 123 -2.46 26.62 13.56
N ILE A 124 -1.38 26.42 12.85
CA ILE A 124 -0.03 26.68 13.36
C ILE A 124 0.14 28.19 13.35
N LEU A 125 -0.05 28.77 14.49
CA LEU A 125 0.27 30.17 14.70
C LEU A 125 1.76 30.33 14.99
#